data_8025052ec628f6512fdf3ae8de91d4c4
#
_entry.id   8025052ec628f6512fdf3ae8de91d4c4
#
_cell.length_a   1.000
_cell.length_b   1.000
_cell.length_c   1.000
_cell.angle_alpha   90.00
_cell.angle_beta   90.00
_cell.angle_gamma   90.00
#
_symmetry.space_group_name_H-M   'P 1'
#
loop_
_entity.id
_entity.type
_entity.pdbx_description
1 polymer ?
#
loop_
_entity_poly.entity_id
_entity_poly.type
_entity_poly.pdbx_seq_one_letter_code
_entity_poly.pdbx_strand_id
1 'polypeptide(L)'
;MKTREDKIYNFFGHLVMTILTLLAIIPILLMFISSLTDNATLLQNGYSFLPEKWSTYAYEWVFTSSSSMVLKAYGMSFILTATGVVCSLVLTTCLAYGLSKKGLPGRNLLTFLVFFTMLFNGGLVPTYINYTTVFHVKDTFFGLLVPSLMMSAFNVLLMKSYFVTGVPDEILEAAYIDGANEFQTMWKIAIPLSKPIITTVAMFSGIAYWNDWNNGYIYLTKRTDLYSIQNLLNRLMQNIQALTQNANNMAQAGEGLSLSLIHISEPTRHAQIS
;
A
#
# COMPACT_ATOMS: atom_id res chain seq x y z
N MET A 1 -25.92 0.67 38.34
CA MET A 1 -26.63 1.91 37.96
C MET A 1 -25.66 2.88 37.37
N LYS A 2 -25.87 3.38 36.13
CA LYS A 2 -24.96 4.39 35.54
C LYS A 2 -25.22 5.72 36.30
N THR A 3 -24.17 6.31 36.84
CA THR A 3 -24.22 7.60 37.53
C THR A 3 -24.56 8.72 36.53
N ARG A 4 -24.94 9.90 37.06
CA ARG A 4 -25.24 11.06 36.21
C ARG A 4 -23.98 11.50 35.42
N GLU A 5 -22.82 11.37 36.02
CA GLU A 5 -21.54 11.64 35.39
C GLU A 5 -21.23 10.68 34.26
N ASP A 6 -21.50 9.36 34.41
CA ASP A 6 -21.35 8.38 33.35
C ASP A 6 -22.22 8.68 32.12
N LYS A 7 -23.44 9.21 32.34
CA LYS A 7 -24.33 9.60 31.24
C LYS A 7 -23.82 10.80 30.48
N ILE A 8 -23.29 11.81 31.18
CA ILE A 8 -22.70 13.01 30.57
C ILE A 8 -21.44 12.63 29.77
N TYR A 9 -20.55 11.86 30.39
CA TYR A 9 -19.34 11.38 29.72
C TYR A 9 -19.65 10.56 28.45
N ASN A 10 -20.60 9.64 28.55
CA ASN A 10 -21.02 8.84 27.38
C ASN A 10 -21.68 9.72 26.29
N PHE A 11 -22.48 10.73 26.68
CA PHE A 11 -23.07 11.65 25.70
C PHE A 11 -22.01 12.43 24.92
N PHE A 12 -21.04 13.04 25.63
CA PHE A 12 -19.94 13.75 24.95
C PHE A 12 -19.05 12.80 24.15
N GLY A 13 -18.76 11.60 24.65
CA GLY A 13 -18.02 10.57 23.92
C GLY A 13 -18.72 10.19 22.62
N HIS A 14 -20.02 9.90 22.67
CA HIS A 14 -20.79 9.60 21.46
C HIS A 14 -20.87 10.79 20.50
N LEU A 15 -21.04 12.01 21.01
CA LEU A 15 -21.07 13.22 20.18
C LEU A 15 -19.77 13.40 19.41
N VAL A 16 -18.63 13.33 20.11
CA VAL A 16 -17.29 13.45 19.48
C VAL A 16 -17.07 12.35 18.45
N MET A 17 -17.36 11.09 18.80
CA MET A 17 -17.20 9.96 17.88
C MET A 17 -18.11 10.09 16.66
N THR A 18 -19.34 10.57 16.83
CA THR A 18 -20.28 10.80 15.72
C THR A 18 -19.73 11.89 14.78
N ILE A 19 -19.25 13.00 15.32
CA ILE A 19 -18.66 14.09 14.52
C ILE A 19 -17.44 13.58 13.73
N LEU A 20 -16.53 12.85 14.39
CA LEU A 20 -15.34 12.28 13.72
C LEU A 20 -15.72 11.28 12.62
N THR A 21 -16.74 10.46 12.87
CA THR A 21 -17.25 9.51 11.87
C THR A 21 -17.84 10.24 10.66
N LEU A 22 -18.66 11.27 10.89
CA LEU A 22 -19.23 12.08 9.81
C LEU A 22 -18.14 12.76 8.99
N LEU A 23 -17.12 13.35 9.65
CA LEU A 23 -15.98 13.96 8.97
C LEU A 23 -15.17 12.94 8.13
N ALA A 24 -15.04 11.70 8.60
CA ALA A 24 -14.37 10.64 7.85
C ALA A 24 -15.18 10.16 6.63
N ILE A 25 -16.49 10.24 6.68
CA ILE A 25 -17.38 9.82 5.58
C ILE A 25 -17.42 10.86 4.46
N ILE A 26 -17.28 12.15 4.76
CA ILE A 26 -17.35 13.25 3.77
C ILE A 26 -16.46 13.02 2.54
N PRO A 27 -15.14 12.75 2.66
CA PRO A 27 -14.28 12.54 1.50
C PRO A 27 -14.66 11.28 0.70
N ILE A 28 -15.17 10.25 1.34
CA ILE A 28 -15.62 9.01 0.69
C ILE A 28 -16.87 9.30 -0.16
N LEU A 29 -17.83 10.04 0.39
CA LEU A 29 -19.02 10.47 -0.34
C LEU A 29 -18.65 11.38 -1.52
N LEU A 30 -17.74 12.32 -1.33
CA LEU A 30 -17.28 13.20 -2.41
C LEU A 30 -16.64 12.39 -3.54
N MET A 31 -15.79 11.42 -3.21
CA MET A 31 -15.17 10.52 -4.19
C MET A 31 -16.22 9.70 -4.96
N PHE A 32 -17.22 9.16 -4.25
CA PHE A 32 -18.31 8.40 -4.86
C PHE A 32 -19.17 9.26 -5.79
N ILE A 33 -19.56 10.45 -5.37
CA ILE A 33 -20.32 11.40 -6.20
C ILE A 33 -19.51 11.83 -7.43
N SER A 34 -18.22 12.12 -7.24
CA SER A 34 -17.33 12.51 -8.34
C SER A 34 -17.15 11.40 -9.38
N SER A 35 -17.19 10.12 -8.97
CA SER A 35 -17.13 8.99 -9.90
C SER A 35 -18.37 8.87 -10.81
N LEU A 36 -19.48 9.46 -10.40
CA LEU A 36 -20.74 9.55 -11.15
C LEU A 36 -20.96 10.91 -11.83
N THR A 37 -19.95 11.78 -11.86
CA THR A 37 -20.01 13.10 -12.47
C THR A 37 -19.47 13.07 -13.89
N ASP A 38 -20.06 13.86 -14.80
CA ASP A 38 -19.58 13.99 -16.17
C ASP A 38 -18.17 14.62 -16.20
N ASN A 39 -17.26 14.06 -17.02
CA ASN A 39 -15.87 14.47 -17.06
C ASN A 39 -15.67 15.94 -17.42
N ALA A 40 -16.46 16.48 -18.37
CA ALA A 40 -16.37 17.87 -18.75
C ALA A 40 -16.75 18.82 -17.60
N THR A 41 -17.80 18.48 -16.88
CA THR A 41 -18.25 19.21 -15.68
C THR A 41 -17.21 19.15 -14.55
N LEU A 42 -16.60 17.96 -14.35
CA LEU A 42 -15.57 17.77 -13.33
C LEU A 42 -14.30 18.62 -13.61
N LEU A 43 -13.90 18.72 -14.88
CA LEU A 43 -12.73 19.51 -15.28
C LEU A 43 -12.98 21.01 -15.19
N GLN A 44 -14.21 21.49 -15.44
CA GLN A 44 -14.57 22.90 -15.40
C GLN A 44 -14.86 23.40 -13.98
N ASN A 45 -15.67 22.65 -13.22
CA ASN A 45 -16.22 23.09 -11.93
C ASN A 45 -15.52 22.46 -10.73
N GLY A 46 -14.61 21.49 -10.96
CA GLY A 46 -13.95 20.74 -9.89
C GLY A 46 -14.87 19.74 -9.19
N TYR A 47 -14.43 19.25 -8.02
CA TYR A 47 -15.18 18.29 -7.22
C TYR A 47 -16.33 18.97 -6.47
N SER A 48 -17.55 18.48 -6.63
CA SER A 48 -18.75 19.01 -5.98
C SER A 48 -19.63 17.87 -5.42
N PHE A 49 -20.31 18.12 -4.30
CA PHE A 49 -21.33 17.21 -3.76
C PHE A 49 -22.64 17.20 -4.57
N LEU A 50 -22.87 18.25 -5.35
CA LEU A 50 -24.05 18.37 -6.21
C LEU A 50 -23.57 18.63 -7.64
N PRO A 51 -23.28 17.59 -8.41
CA PRO A 51 -22.85 17.74 -9.79
C PRO A 51 -23.99 18.26 -10.67
N GLU A 52 -23.68 19.15 -11.59
CA GLU A 52 -24.66 19.66 -12.56
C GLU A 52 -25.13 18.57 -13.53
N LYS A 53 -24.23 17.62 -13.86
CA LYS A 53 -24.52 16.54 -14.80
C LYS A 53 -23.99 15.21 -14.28
N TRP A 54 -24.90 14.25 -14.13
CA TRP A 54 -24.56 12.87 -13.76
C TRP A 54 -24.18 12.07 -14.98
N SER A 55 -23.19 11.18 -14.87
CA SER A 55 -22.73 10.29 -15.93
C SER A 55 -22.19 9.00 -15.39
N THR A 56 -22.54 7.88 -16.01
CA THR A 56 -21.97 6.54 -15.74
C THR A 56 -20.83 6.22 -16.70
N TYR A 57 -20.44 7.15 -17.56
CA TYR A 57 -19.45 6.94 -18.62
C TYR A 57 -18.13 6.35 -18.12
N ALA A 58 -17.64 6.78 -16.95
CA ALA A 58 -16.41 6.24 -16.36
C ALA A 58 -16.52 4.72 -16.10
N TYR A 59 -17.66 4.27 -15.60
CA TYR A 59 -17.92 2.85 -15.35
C TYR A 59 -18.09 2.07 -16.66
N GLU A 60 -18.85 2.61 -17.59
CA GLU A 60 -19.03 1.99 -18.92
C GLU A 60 -17.69 1.82 -19.64
N TRP A 61 -16.82 2.82 -19.58
CA TRP A 61 -15.48 2.75 -20.15
C TRP A 61 -14.62 1.66 -19.50
N VAL A 62 -14.64 1.55 -18.17
CA VAL A 62 -13.90 0.52 -17.43
C VAL A 62 -14.40 -0.87 -17.82
N PHE A 63 -15.71 -1.08 -17.90
CA PHE A 63 -16.30 -2.39 -18.18
C PHE A 63 -16.29 -2.77 -19.68
N THR A 64 -16.22 -1.80 -20.59
CA THR A 64 -16.29 -2.07 -22.04
C THR A 64 -14.90 -2.00 -22.67
N SER A 65 -14.21 -0.88 -22.53
CA SER A 65 -12.95 -0.61 -23.26
C SER A 65 -11.72 -1.16 -22.55
N SER A 66 -11.71 -1.19 -21.22
CA SER A 66 -10.55 -1.59 -20.40
C SER A 66 -10.79 -2.86 -19.58
N SER A 67 -11.92 -3.53 -19.77
CA SER A 67 -12.34 -4.67 -18.94
C SER A 67 -11.27 -5.77 -18.83
N SER A 68 -10.65 -6.15 -19.93
CA SER A 68 -9.65 -7.22 -19.93
C SER A 68 -8.37 -6.83 -19.18
N MET A 69 -7.94 -5.56 -19.27
CA MET A 69 -6.75 -5.06 -18.58
C MET A 69 -7.01 -4.91 -17.08
N VAL A 70 -8.13 -4.32 -16.70
CA VAL A 70 -8.54 -4.13 -15.30
C VAL A 70 -8.77 -5.47 -14.62
N LEU A 71 -9.46 -6.41 -15.28
CA LEU A 71 -9.74 -7.74 -14.73
C LEU A 71 -8.44 -8.54 -14.53
N LYS A 72 -7.50 -8.47 -15.47
CA LYS A 72 -6.17 -9.09 -15.33
C LYS A 72 -5.39 -8.48 -14.16
N ALA A 73 -5.44 -7.15 -14.01
CA ALA A 73 -4.77 -6.45 -12.91
C ALA A 73 -5.36 -6.83 -11.53
N TYR A 74 -6.69 -6.99 -11.41
CA TYR A 74 -7.32 -7.52 -10.20
C TYR A 74 -6.91 -8.97 -9.93
N GLY A 75 -6.94 -9.83 -10.95
CA GLY A 75 -6.48 -11.21 -10.84
C GLY A 75 -5.03 -11.30 -10.37
N MET A 76 -4.15 -10.46 -10.95
CA MET A 76 -2.75 -10.37 -10.54
C MET A 76 -2.59 -9.89 -9.11
N SER A 77 -3.35 -8.86 -8.68
CA SER A 77 -3.35 -8.39 -7.28
C SER A 77 -3.77 -9.48 -6.32
N PHE A 78 -4.80 -10.25 -6.66
CA PHE A 78 -5.27 -11.37 -5.81
C PHE A 78 -4.20 -12.46 -5.69
N ILE A 79 -3.61 -12.89 -6.82
CA ILE A 79 -2.55 -13.93 -6.84
C ILE A 79 -1.33 -13.44 -6.04
N LEU A 80 -0.89 -12.20 -6.26
CA LEU A 80 0.26 -11.61 -5.57
C LEU A 80 -0.01 -11.52 -4.06
N THR A 81 -1.18 -11.04 -3.66
CA THR A 81 -1.55 -10.92 -2.25
C THR A 81 -1.64 -12.30 -1.59
N ALA A 82 -2.33 -13.26 -2.20
CA ALA A 82 -2.47 -14.60 -1.64
C ALA A 82 -1.11 -15.31 -1.48
N THR A 83 -0.28 -15.31 -2.53
CA THR A 83 1.06 -15.91 -2.48
C THR A 83 1.98 -15.17 -1.52
N GLY A 84 1.94 -13.83 -1.52
CA GLY A 84 2.73 -12.98 -0.64
C GLY A 84 2.41 -13.19 0.84
N VAL A 85 1.13 -13.24 1.20
CA VAL A 85 0.68 -13.52 2.57
C VAL A 85 1.15 -14.90 3.02
N VAL A 86 0.97 -15.94 2.21
CA VAL A 86 1.40 -17.29 2.58
C VAL A 86 2.91 -17.35 2.77
N CYS A 87 3.69 -16.85 1.84
CA CYS A 87 5.15 -16.84 1.94
C CYS A 87 5.64 -16.02 3.15
N SER A 88 5.08 -14.83 3.33
CA SER A 88 5.41 -13.95 4.45
C SER A 88 5.09 -14.60 5.79
N LEU A 89 3.91 -15.23 5.93
CA LEU A 89 3.53 -15.92 7.16
C LEU A 89 4.45 -17.10 7.48
N VAL A 90 4.76 -17.93 6.49
CA VAL A 90 5.65 -19.08 6.70
C VAL A 90 7.01 -18.62 7.20
N LEU A 91 7.63 -17.66 6.50
CA LEU A 91 8.96 -17.16 6.88
C LEU A 91 8.94 -16.45 8.23
N THR A 92 7.96 -15.58 8.46
CA THR A 92 7.82 -14.84 9.73
C THR A 92 7.58 -15.78 10.89
N THR A 93 6.69 -16.78 10.73
CA THR A 93 6.36 -17.75 11.79
C THR A 93 7.57 -18.62 12.14
N CYS A 94 8.26 -19.18 11.14
CA CYS A 94 9.44 -20.01 11.37
C CYS A 94 10.55 -19.22 12.09
N LEU A 95 10.83 -17.99 11.62
CA LEU A 95 11.87 -17.16 12.22
C LEU A 95 11.47 -16.70 13.63
N ALA A 96 10.25 -16.23 13.82
CA ALA A 96 9.75 -15.77 15.12
C ALA A 96 9.71 -16.90 16.16
N TYR A 97 9.26 -18.09 15.76
CA TYR A 97 9.26 -19.26 16.63
C TYR A 97 10.69 -19.66 17.04
N GLY A 98 11.63 -19.75 16.09
CA GLY A 98 13.03 -20.01 16.42
C GLY A 98 13.60 -18.98 17.40
N LEU A 99 13.37 -17.69 17.14
CA LEU A 99 13.82 -16.59 18.01
C LEU A 99 13.09 -16.54 19.38
N SER A 100 11.96 -17.21 19.55
CA SER A 100 11.27 -17.27 20.85
C SER A 100 11.94 -18.27 21.81
N LYS A 101 12.66 -19.29 21.29
CA LYS A 101 13.27 -20.35 22.09
C LYS A 101 14.44 -19.85 22.91
N LYS A 102 14.42 -20.10 24.23
CA LYS A 102 15.48 -19.69 25.16
C LYS A 102 16.81 -20.42 24.90
N GLY A 103 16.75 -21.66 24.42
CA GLY A 103 17.91 -22.51 24.14
C GLY A 103 18.61 -22.26 22.80
N LEU A 104 18.11 -21.33 21.95
CA LEU A 104 18.74 -21.06 20.66
C LEU A 104 20.07 -20.33 20.83
N PRO A 105 21.22 -20.91 20.39
CA PRO A 105 22.51 -20.24 20.45
C PRO A 105 22.49 -19.00 19.55
N GLY A 106 23.05 -17.89 20.05
CA GLY A 106 23.06 -16.63 19.29
C GLY A 106 21.71 -15.91 19.17
N ARG A 107 20.67 -16.34 19.88
CA ARG A 107 19.31 -15.74 19.85
C ARG A 107 19.32 -14.22 19.94
N ASN A 108 20.08 -13.67 20.87
CA ASN A 108 20.13 -12.23 21.09
C ASN A 108 20.77 -11.49 19.91
N LEU A 109 21.83 -12.06 19.32
CA LEU A 109 22.47 -11.53 18.12
C LEU A 109 21.53 -11.58 16.92
N LEU A 110 20.87 -12.70 16.69
CA LEU A 110 19.89 -12.86 15.60
C LEU A 110 18.69 -11.90 15.77
N THR A 111 18.19 -11.76 17.00
CA THR A 111 17.12 -10.80 17.31
C THR A 111 17.59 -9.36 17.05
N PHE A 112 18.83 -9.04 17.44
CA PHE A 112 19.42 -7.72 17.17
C PHE A 112 19.56 -7.48 15.67
N LEU A 113 20.02 -8.46 14.89
CA LEU A 113 20.11 -8.33 13.43
C LEU A 113 18.75 -8.07 12.78
N VAL A 114 17.71 -8.78 13.21
CA VAL A 114 16.33 -8.50 12.74
C VAL A 114 15.91 -7.07 13.10
N PHE A 115 16.14 -6.65 14.35
CA PHE A 115 15.83 -5.29 14.79
C PHE A 115 16.67 -4.24 14.03
N PHE A 116 17.95 -4.53 13.76
CA PHE A 116 18.84 -3.67 13.01
C PHE A 116 18.31 -3.34 11.62
N THR A 117 17.72 -4.30 10.93
CA THR A 117 17.11 -4.06 9.60
C THR A 117 15.92 -3.08 9.63
N MET A 118 15.29 -2.86 10.78
CA MET A 118 14.28 -1.81 10.95
C MET A 118 14.87 -0.40 11.03
N LEU A 119 16.04 -0.28 11.65
CA LEU A 119 16.68 1.02 11.89
C LEU A 119 17.51 1.48 10.70
N PHE A 120 18.11 0.55 9.98
CA PHE A 120 19.04 0.84 8.90
C PHE A 120 18.51 0.32 7.56
N ASN A 121 18.30 1.24 6.64
CA ASN A 121 17.89 0.95 5.27
C ASN A 121 18.98 1.48 4.32
N GLY A 122 19.44 0.66 3.41
CA GLY A 122 20.43 1.03 2.40
C GLY A 122 19.95 2.06 1.37
N GLY A 123 18.65 2.35 1.36
CA GLY A 123 18.02 3.24 0.38
C GLY A 123 17.58 2.53 -0.88
N LEU A 124 16.88 3.29 -1.73
CA LEU A 124 16.28 2.74 -2.96
C LEU A 124 17.31 2.24 -3.97
N VAL A 125 18.35 3.04 -4.23
CA VAL A 125 19.34 2.73 -5.30
C VAL A 125 20.16 1.47 -5.00
N PRO A 126 20.79 1.30 -3.83
CA PRO A 126 21.48 0.06 -3.49
C PRO A 126 20.55 -1.16 -3.49
N THR A 127 19.33 -1.01 -3.00
CA THR A 127 18.33 -2.07 -2.98
C THR A 127 17.94 -2.48 -4.41
N TYR A 128 17.71 -1.51 -5.29
CA TYR A 128 17.39 -1.76 -6.69
C TYR A 128 18.53 -2.50 -7.41
N ILE A 129 19.77 -2.02 -7.27
CA ILE A 129 20.94 -2.66 -7.88
C ILE A 129 21.08 -4.10 -7.40
N ASN A 130 20.95 -4.35 -6.10
CA ASN A 130 21.07 -5.68 -5.54
C ASN A 130 20.00 -6.63 -6.11
N TYR A 131 18.73 -6.24 -6.11
CA TYR A 131 17.64 -7.08 -6.62
C TYR A 131 17.71 -7.28 -8.14
N THR A 132 18.12 -6.27 -8.89
CA THR A 132 18.14 -6.37 -10.37
C THR A 132 19.42 -7.00 -10.93
N THR A 133 20.57 -6.76 -10.30
CA THR A 133 21.88 -7.23 -10.80
C THR A 133 22.28 -8.56 -10.20
N VAL A 134 22.07 -8.76 -8.88
CA VAL A 134 22.45 -9.99 -8.18
C VAL A 134 21.37 -11.05 -8.28
N PHE A 135 20.10 -10.68 -7.97
CA PHE A 135 18.99 -11.61 -7.94
C PHE A 135 18.21 -11.70 -9.25
N HIS A 136 18.47 -10.82 -10.22
CA HIS A 136 17.82 -10.79 -11.55
C HIS A 136 16.29 -10.82 -11.52
N VAL A 137 15.67 -10.15 -10.53
CA VAL A 137 14.21 -10.16 -10.34
C VAL A 137 13.46 -9.15 -11.23
N LYS A 138 14.16 -8.36 -12.02
CA LYS A 138 13.53 -7.36 -12.90
C LYS A 138 12.60 -8.02 -13.92
N ASP A 139 11.44 -7.41 -14.14
CA ASP A 139 10.38 -7.92 -15.04
C ASP A 139 9.94 -9.36 -14.72
N THR A 140 9.95 -9.76 -13.45
CA THR A 140 9.47 -11.06 -12.99
C THR A 140 8.44 -10.92 -11.88
N PHE A 141 7.68 -11.99 -11.63
CA PHE A 141 6.76 -12.06 -10.49
C PHE A 141 7.50 -11.92 -9.14
N PHE A 142 8.74 -12.42 -9.05
CA PHE A 142 9.55 -12.30 -7.85
C PHE A 142 9.95 -10.85 -7.54
N GLY A 143 10.04 -9.99 -8.54
CA GLY A 143 10.25 -8.56 -8.36
C GLY A 143 9.10 -7.85 -7.66
N LEU A 144 7.90 -8.41 -7.69
CA LEU A 144 6.74 -7.93 -6.95
C LEU A 144 6.64 -8.57 -5.56
N LEU A 145 7.05 -9.83 -5.45
CA LEU A 145 6.85 -10.64 -4.25
C LEU A 145 7.90 -10.39 -3.18
N VAL A 146 9.18 -10.34 -3.55
CA VAL A 146 10.30 -10.41 -2.60
C VAL A 146 10.71 -9.06 -2.02
N PRO A 147 10.94 -7.99 -2.82
CA PRO A 147 11.49 -6.76 -2.29
C PRO A 147 10.58 -6.13 -1.23
N SER A 148 11.15 -5.90 -0.05
CA SER A 148 10.55 -5.16 1.08
C SER A 148 9.30 -5.76 1.73
N LEU A 149 8.59 -6.69 1.09
CA LEU A 149 7.28 -7.18 1.53
C LEU A 149 7.33 -8.59 2.12
N MET A 150 8.21 -9.47 1.61
CA MET A 150 8.21 -10.89 1.96
C MET A 150 8.53 -11.12 3.44
N MET A 151 9.37 -10.29 4.06
CA MET A 151 9.69 -10.39 5.48
C MET A 151 9.80 -9.01 6.11
N SER A 152 8.92 -8.71 7.05
CA SER A 152 8.95 -7.50 7.86
C SER A 152 9.55 -7.79 9.24
N ALA A 153 10.60 -7.08 9.61
CA ALA A 153 11.21 -7.21 10.93
C ALA A 153 10.21 -6.91 12.07
N PHE A 154 9.32 -5.93 11.85
CA PHE A 154 8.25 -5.61 12.80
C PHE A 154 7.34 -6.81 13.04
N ASN A 155 6.87 -7.47 11.97
CA ASN A 155 6.00 -8.65 12.08
C ASN A 155 6.72 -9.82 12.78
N VAL A 156 8.01 -10.01 12.51
CA VAL A 156 8.83 -11.04 13.17
C VAL A 156 8.93 -10.79 14.67
N LEU A 157 9.26 -9.56 15.08
CA LEU A 157 9.40 -9.19 16.50
C LEU A 157 8.06 -9.24 17.24
N LEU A 158 6.98 -8.81 16.59
CA LEU A 158 5.63 -8.86 17.13
C LEU A 158 5.21 -10.33 17.38
N MET A 159 5.38 -11.18 16.39
CA MET A 159 5.06 -12.61 16.50
C MET A 159 5.96 -13.34 17.49
N LYS A 160 7.26 -13.03 17.53
CA LYS A 160 8.20 -13.53 18.55
C LYS A 160 7.74 -13.16 19.94
N SER A 161 7.35 -11.90 20.18
CA SER A 161 6.86 -11.46 21.49
C SER A 161 5.64 -12.26 21.91
N TYR A 162 4.71 -12.51 21.01
CA TYR A 162 3.53 -13.33 21.28
C TYR A 162 3.90 -14.77 21.60
N PHE A 163 4.82 -15.40 20.88
CA PHE A 163 5.27 -16.77 21.19
C PHE A 163 5.89 -16.87 22.58
N VAL A 164 6.59 -15.82 23.03
CA VAL A 164 7.21 -15.79 24.36
C VAL A 164 6.19 -15.61 25.49
N THR A 165 5.12 -14.83 25.25
CA THR A 165 4.18 -14.45 26.31
C THR A 165 2.84 -15.22 26.23
N GLY A 166 2.43 -15.62 25.03
CA GLY A 166 1.12 -16.23 24.77
C GLY A 166 1.12 -17.75 24.67
N VAL A 167 2.30 -18.38 24.59
CA VAL A 167 2.44 -19.84 24.57
C VAL A 167 3.15 -20.26 25.86
N PRO A 168 2.45 -20.93 26.82
CA PRO A 168 3.05 -21.37 28.08
C PRO A 168 4.19 -22.38 27.85
N ASP A 169 5.32 -22.15 28.55
CA ASP A 169 6.49 -23.06 28.46
C ASP A 169 6.12 -24.50 28.90
N GLU A 170 5.21 -24.65 29.87
CA GLU A 170 4.77 -25.92 30.41
C GLU A 170 4.13 -26.83 29.34
N ILE A 171 3.37 -26.25 28.40
CA ILE A 171 2.76 -27.00 27.30
C ILE A 171 3.83 -27.47 26.31
N LEU A 172 4.85 -26.67 26.09
CA LEU A 172 5.96 -27.04 25.22
C LEU A 172 6.82 -28.13 25.84
N GLU A 173 7.10 -28.03 27.15
CA GLU A 173 7.85 -29.06 27.90
C GLU A 173 7.11 -30.40 27.94
N ALA A 174 5.80 -30.39 28.17
CA ALA A 174 4.98 -31.61 28.12
C ALA A 174 5.07 -32.27 26.73
N ALA A 175 5.02 -31.51 25.65
CA ALA A 175 5.17 -32.04 24.29
C ALA A 175 6.54 -32.70 24.05
N TYR A 176 7.62 -32.16 24.62
CA TYR A 176 8.95 -32.78 24.52
C TYR A 176 9.06 -34.05 25.32
N ILE A 177 8.41 -34.14 26.50
CA ILE A 177 8.33 -35.36 27.29
C ILE A 177 7.57 -36.46 26.51
N ASP A 178 6.53 -36.07 25.77
CA ASP A 178 5.76 -36.96 24.89
C ASP A 178 6.52 -37.31 23.59
N GLY A 179 7.77 -36.87 23.42
CA GLY A 179 8.63 -37.20 22.28
C GLY A 179 8.40 -36.39 21.03
N ALA A 180 7.67 -35.26 21.12
CA ALA A 180 7.49 -34.36 19.98
C ALA A 180 8.81 -33.61 19.63
N ASN A 181 9.16 -33.59 18.34
CA ASN A 181 10.28 -32.77 17.87
C ASN A 181 9.88 -31.28 17.73
N GLU A 182 10.86 -30.38 17.55
CA GLU A 182 10.63 -28.95 17.45
C GLU A 182 9.63 -28.54 16.34
N PHE A 183 9.68 -29.23 15.20
CA PHE A 183 8.76 -28.96 14.10
C PHE A 183 7.32 -29.38 14.44
N GLN A 184 7.15 -30.53 15.09
CA GLN A 184 5.85 -30.99 15.54
C GLN A 184 5.28 -30.07 16.63
N THR A 185 6.11 -29.65 17.57
CA THR A 185 5.73 -28.68 18.62
C THR A 185 5.31 -27.34 18.03
N MET A 186 6.08 -26.84 17.09
CA MET A 186 5.70 -25.60 16.37
C MET A 186 4.35 -25.74 15.66
N TRP A 187 4.19 -26.81 14.84
CA TRP A 187 3.04 -26.93 13.95
C TRP A 187 1.76 -27.35 14.66
N LYS A 188 1.86 -28.30 15.63
CA LYS A 188 0.69 -28.85 16.31
C LYS A 188 0.29 -28.08 17.57
N ILE A 189 1.19 -27.31 18.18
CA ILE A 189 0.95 -26.66 19.46
C ILE A 189 1.10 -25.14 19.35
N ALA A 190 2.29 -24.65 19.02
CA ALA A 190 2.56 -23.22 19.06
C ALA A 190 1.71 -22.43 18.05
N ILE A 191 1.61 -22.88 16.79
CA ILE A 191 0.81 -22.23 15.75
C ILE A 191 -0.69 -22.20 16.11
N PRO A 192 -1.34 -23.31 16.50
CA PRO A 192 -2.74 -23.29 16.91
C PRO A 192 -3.05 -22.38 18.10
N LEU A 193 -2.17 -22.32 19.10
CA LEU A 193 -2.31 -21.43 20.25
C LEU A 193 -2.08 -19.95 19.87
N SER A 194 -1.34 -19.71 18.80
CA SER A 194 -0.98 -18.37 18.33
C SER A 194 -1.85 -17.86 17.17
N LYS A 195 -3.02 -18.46 16.92
CA LYS A 195 -3.95 -18.01 15.87
C LYS A 195 -4.22 -16.50 15.87
N PRO A 196 -4.43 -15.83 17.02
CA PRO A 196 -4.72 -14.38 17.00
C PRO A 196 -3.60 -13.56 16.36
N ILE A 197 -2.35 -13.81 16.73
CA ILE A 197 -1.21 -13.06 16.17
C ILE A 197 -0.94 -13.44 14.72
N ILE A 198 -1.12 -14.71 14.34
CA ILE A 198 -0.97 -15.16 12.96
C ILE A 198 -1.99 -14.45 12.07
N THR A 199 -3.25 -14.35 12.50
CA THR A 199 -4.29 -13.62 11.78
C THR A 199 -3.95 -12.13 11.66
N THR A 200 -3.43 -11.50 12.71
CA THR A 200 -3.01 -10.10 12.70
C THR A 200 -1.87 -9.87 11.69
N VAL A 201 -0.84 -10.73 11.70
CA VAL A 201 0.29 -10.63 10.76
C VAL A 201 -0.15 -10.94 9.33
N ALA A 202 -1.09 -11.90 9.14
CA ALA A 202 -1.69 -12.17 7.85
C ALA A 202 -2.40 -10.93 7.28
N MET A 203 -3.16 -10.25 8.12
CA MET A 203 -3.87 -9.02 7.73
C MET A 203 -2.89 -7.89 7.37
N PHE A 204 -1.84 -7.67 8.18
CA PHE A 204 -0.83 -6.66 7.87
C PHE A 204 -0.12 -6.95 6.54
N SER A 205 0.31 -8.19 6.34
CA SER A 205 0.93 -8.61 5.07
C SER A 205 -0.04 -8.49 3.90
N GLY A 206 -1.30 -8.88 4.10
CA GLY A 206 -2.33 -8.79 3.07
C GLY A 206 -2.59 -7.35 2.62
N ILE A 207 -2.73 -6.42 3.58
CA ILE A 207 -2.90 -4.99 3.29
C ILE A 207 -1.65 -4.44 2.59
N ALA A 208 -0.45 -4.83 3.02
CA ALA A 208 0.79 -4.38 2.43
C ALA A 208 0.91 -4.82 0.95
N TYR A 209 0.69 -6.09 0.65
CA TYR A 209 0.72 -6.60 -0.73
C TYR A 209 -0.39 -6.05 -1.60
N TRP A 210 -1.61 -5.95 -1.08
CA TRP A 210 -2.75 -5.42 -1.83
C TRP A 210 -2.54 -3.96 -2.26
N ASN A 211 -1.97 -3.15 -1.37
CA ASN A 211 -1.74 -1.72 -1.62
C ASN A 211 -0.40 -1.41 -2.30
N ASP A 212 0.43 -2.43 -2.57
CA ASP A 212 1.75 -2.18 -3.15
C ASP A 212 1.66 -1.82 -4.64
N TRP A 213 1.99 -0.57 -4.94
CA TRP A 213 2.24 -0.08 -6.28
C TRP A 213 3.74 0.11 -6.56
N ASN A 214 4.55 0.22 -5.49
CA ASN A 214 5.93 0.66 -5.55
C ASN A 214 6.83 -0.39 -6.20
N ASN A 215 6.72 -1.67 -5.81
CA ASN A 215 7.51 -2.73 -6.43
C ASN A 215 7.19 -2.87 -7.93
N GLY A 216 5.92 -2.77 -8.30
CA GLY A 216 5.52 -2.76 -9.70
C GLY A 216 6.06 -1.56 -10.48
N TYR A 217 6.14 -0.39 -9.84
CA TYR A 217 6.71 0.81 -10.45
C TYR A 217 8.23 0.70 -10.66
N ILE A 218 8.94 0.15 -9.67
CA ILE A 218 10.41 0.05 -9.66
C ILE A 218 10.93 -1.09 -10.52
N TYR A 219 10.34 -2.29 -10.42
CA TYR A 219 10.90 -3.52 -10.99
C TYR A 219 10.25 -3.95 -12.29
N LEU A 220 9.04 -3.44 -12.66
CA LEU A 220 8.40 -3.77 -13.94
C LEU A 220 8.60 -2.65 -14.96
N THR A 221 9.26 -2.99 -16.08
CA THR A 221 9.46 -2.06 -17.19
C THR A 221 8.79 -2.53 -18.48
N LYS A 222 8.79 -3.83 -18.77
CA LYS A 222 8.29 -4.41 -20.02
C LYS A 222 7.03 -5.26 -19.84
N ARG A 223 6.87 -5.93 -18.69
CA ARG A 223 5.83 -6.92 -18.41
C ARG A 223 4.56 -6.26 -17.87
N THR A 224 3.73 -5.73 -18.78
CA THR A 224 2.43 -5.12 -18.43
C THR A 224 1.39 -6.13 -17.94
N ASP A 225 1.58 -7.40 -18.27
CA ASP A 225 0.75 -8.52 -17.82
C ASP A 225 0.87 -8.78 -16.30
N LEU A 226 1.95 -8.33 -15.66
CA LEU A 226 2.18 -8.45 -14.23
C LEU A 226 1.72 -7.23 -13.41
N TYR A 227 1.05 -6.26 -14.02
CA TYR A 227 0.59 -5.09 -13.27
C TYR A 227 -0.50 -5.47 -12.27
N SER A 228 -0.27 -5.15 -10.99
CA SER A 228 -1.31 -5.12 -9.96
C SER A 228 -2.26 -3.95 -10.21
N ILE A 229 -3.46 -4.00 -9.64
CA ILE A 229 -4.44 -2.90 -9.79
C ILE A 229 -3.87 -1.58 -9.25
N GLN A 230 -3.15 -1.59 -8.15
CA GLN A 230 -2.54 -0.40 -7.56
C GLN A 230 -1.44 0.18 -8.45
N ASN A 231 -0.60 -0.68 -9.06
CA ASN A 231 0.42 -0.24 -9.99
C ASN A 231 -0.21 0.34 -11.27
N LEU A 232 -1.26 -0.30 -11.79
CA LEU A 232 -2.00 0.20 -12.95
C LEU A 232 -2.59 1.58 -12.69
N LEU A 233 -3.29 1.76 -11.55
CA LEU A 233 -3.87 3.04 -11.16
C LEU A 233 -2.81 4.12 -10.98
N ASN A 234 -1.70 3.80 -10.32
CA ASN A 234 -0.60 4.77 -10.14
C ASN A 234 -0.02 5.23 -11.49
N ARG A 235 0.18 4.31 -12.45
CA ARG A 235 0.65 4.65 -13.80
C ARG A 235 -0.33 5.52 -14.57
N LEU A 236 -1.64 5.23 -14.47
CA LEU A 236 -2.68 6.06 -15.07
C LEU A 236 -2.68 7.47 -14.48
N MET A 237 -2.58 7.59 -13.15
CA MET A 237 -2.48 8.89 -12.46
C MET A 237 -1.26 9.69 -12.93
N GLN A 238 -0.09 9.06 -13.03
CA GLN A 238 1.13 9.71 -13.51
C GLN A 238 1.00 10.18 -14.97
N ASN A 239 0.39 9.36 -15.83
CA ASN A 239 0.15 9.74 -17.22
C ASN A 239 -0.79 10.97 -17.33
N ILE A 240 -1.86 10.99 -16.53
CA ILE A 240 -2.79 12.15 -16.49
C ILE A 240 -2.05 13.40 -16.00
N GLN A 241 -1.25 13.30 -14.94
CA GLN A 241 -0.47 14.42 -14.42
C GLN A 241 0.52 14.96 -15.47
N ALA A 242 1.23 14.08 -16.16
CA ALA A 242 2.16 14.45 -17.22
C ALA A 242 1.44 15.16 -18.39
N LEU A 243 0.28 14.68 -18.81
CA LEU A 243 -0.53 15.31 -19.85
C LEU A 243 -1.02 16.72 -19.43
N THR A 244 -1.49 16.83 -18.18
CA THR A 244 -1.95 18.13 -17.62
C THR A 244 -0.80 19.13 -17.53
N GLN A 245 0.38 18.72 -17.07
CA GLN A 245 1.55 19.56 -17.00
C GLN A 245 1.99 20.04 -18.41
N ASN A 246 2.02 19.12 -19.39
CA ASN A 246 2.37 19.47 -20.75
C ASN A 246 1.36 20.47 -21.36
N ALA A 247 0.06 20.27 -21.12
CA ALA A 247 -0.98 21.20 -21.58
C ALA A 247 -0.80 22.60 -20.96
N ASN A 248 -0.53 22.68 -19.65
CA ASN A 248 -0.28 23.95 -18.96
C ASN A 248 1.00 24.63 -19.46
N ASN A 249 2.08 23.88 -19.71
CA ASN A 249 3.32 24.42 -20.26
C ASN A 249 3.12 24.96 -21.67
N MET A 250 2.31 24.30 -22.50
CA MET A 250 1.97 24.77 -23.84
C MET A 250 1.11 26.04 -23.80
N ALA A 251 0.15 26.15 -22.88
CA ALA A 251 -0.65 27.34 -22.67
C ALA A 251 0.22 28.55 -22.24
N GLN A 252 1.10 28.36 -21.26
CA GLN A 252 2.04 29.40 -20.81
C GLN A 252 3.02 29.83 -21.91
N ALA A 253 3.51 28.89 -22.71
CA ALA A 253 4.37 29.19 -23.84
C ALA A 253 3.61 30.01 -24.92
N GLY A 254 2.33 29.68 -25.16
CA GLY A 254 1.45 30.44 -26.06
C GLY A 254 1.19 31.86 -25.58
N GLU A 255 0.94 32.06 -24.28
CA GLU A 255 0.81 33.37 -23.66
C GLU A 255 2.13 34.16 -23.72
N GLY A 256 3.27 33.52 -23.45
CA GLY A 256 4.58 34.16 -23.56
C GLY A 256 4.90 34.63 -24.98
N LEU A 257 4.52 33.83 -26.00
CA LEU A 257 4.65 34.21 -27.41
C LEU A 257 3.72 35.38 -27.77
N SER A 258 2.50 35.39 -27.27
CA SER A 258 1.56 36.51 -27.50
C SER A 258 2.05 37.83 -26.87
N LEU A 259 2.57 37.75 -25.64
CA LEU A 259 3.17 38.91 -24.96
C LEU A 259 4.43 39.41 -25.68
N SER A 260 5.29 38.53 -26.19
CA SER A 260 6.49 38.92 -26.96
C SER A 260 6.13 39.56 -28.29
N LEU A 261 5.07 39.10 -28.97
CA LEU A 261 4.57 39.73 -30.20
C LEU A 261 3.95 41.12 -29.96
N ILE A 262 3.29 41.33 -28.81
CA ILE A 262 2.77 42.64 -28.39
C ILE A 262 3.94 43.60 -28.16
N HIS A 263 4.99 43.20 -27.46
CA HIS A 263 6.18 44.02 -27.24
C HIS A 263 6.97 44.31 -28.51
N ILE A 264 6.97 43.46 -29.52
CA ILE A 264 7.61 43.70 -30.82
C ILE A 264 6.78 44.67 -31.67
N SER A 265 5.47 44.73 -31.49
CA SER A 265 4.58 45.64 -32.27
C SER A 265 4.44 47.05 -31.68
N GLU A 266 4.80 47.31 -30.43
CA GLU A 266 4.71 48.64 -29.79
C GLU A 266 5.74 49.69 -30.28
N PRO A 267 7.02 49.34 -30.64
CA PRO A 267 7.96 50.37 -31.08
C PRO A 267 7.61 51.07 -32.40
N THR A 268 6.72 50.51 -33.22
CA THR A 268 6.36 51.09 -34.50
C THR A 268 5.28 52.17 -34.42
N ARG A 269 4.60 52.33 -33.29
CA ARG A 269 3.58 53.39 -33.11
C ARG A 269 4.14 54.74 -32.67
N HIS A 270 5.32 54.78 -32.06
CA HIS A 270 5.97 56.07 -31.67
C HIS A 270 6.85 56.71 -32.76
N ALA A 271 7.11 55.99 -33.85
CA ALA A 271 7.89 56.55 -34.97
C ALA A 271 7.07 57.23 -36.04
N GLN A 272 5.74 57.41 -35.92
CA GLN A 272 4.86 58.08 -36.87
C GLN A 272 4.34 59.45 -36.41
N ILE A 273 4.82 59.99 -35.28
CA ILE A 273 4.47 61.30 -34.78
C ILE A 273 5.78 62.07 -34.48
N SER A 274 6.56 62.37 -35.54
CA SER A 274 7.58 63.41 -35.53
C SER A 274 7.90 63.79 -36.96
#